data_e6d1cad1ce345120854732629127455d
#
_entry.id   e6d1cad1ce345120854732629127455d
#
_cell.length_a   1.000
_cell.length_b   1.000
_cell.length_c   1.000
_cell.angle_alpha   90.00
_cell.angle_beta   90.00
_cell.angle_gamma   90.00
#
_symmetry.space_group_name_H-M   'P 1'
#
loop_
_entity.id
_entity.type
_entity.pdbx_description
1 polymer ?
#
loop_
_entity_poly.entity_id
_entity_poly.type
_entity_poly.pdbx_seq_one_letter_code
_entity_poly.pdbx_strand_id
1 'polypeptide(L)'
;MGWTPLRERIDELPLVIAGPILRRTEPDSVTVWVALKASRHVTLTIFDKNHNFLFESTRTTARIGINLHVVAVTANASSNILKSGENYLYDLHFGNGELLSSSGILTAAGSLQDITYPQYTLPSFALPPSDLKDLRIIHGSCRKPHGESLDALA
;
A
#
# COMPACT_ATOMS: atom_id res chain seq x y z
N MET A 1 -16.27 -20.24 17.89
CA MET A 1 -16.82 -18.88 17.70
C MET A 1 -17.88 -18.93 16.60
N GLY A 2 -19.09 -18.38 16.85
CA GLY A 2 -20.13 -18.30 15.82
C GLY A 2 -19.77 -17.29 14.73
N TRP A 3 -20.17 -17.54 13.49
CA TRP A 3 -20.01 -16.59 12.39
C TRP A 3 -20.90 -15.36 12.64
N THR A 4 -20.33 -14.16 12.57
CA THR A 4 -21.04 -12.88 12.70
C THR A 4 -21.01 -12.17 11.34
N PRO A 5 -22.15 -11.73 10.80
CA PRO A 5 -22.20 -10.99 9.54
C PRO A 5 -21.29 -9.76 9.56
N LEU A 6 -20.62 -9.48 8.44
CA LEU A 6 -19.70 -8.34 8.33
C LEU A 6 -20.37 -7.00 8.66
N ARG A 7 -21.64 -6.83 8.29
CA ARG A 7 -22.43 -5.63 8.59
C ARG A 7 -22.54 -5.30 10.09
N GLU A 8 -22.44 -6.34 10.96
CA GLU A 8 -22.53 -6.20 12.42
C GLU A 8 -21.18 -5.91 13.06
N ARG A 9 -20.09 -6.04 12.29
CA ARG A 9 -18.70 -5.84 12.72
C ARG A 9 -17.98 -4.74 11.97
N ILE A 10 -18.71 -3.95 11.16
CA ILE A 10 -18.05 -2.96 10.27
C ILE A 10 -17.31 -1.89 11.07
N ASP A 11 -17.80 -1.54 12.25
CA ASP A 11 -17.17 -0.53 13.12
C ASP A 11 -15.87 -1.03 13.74
N GLU A 12 -15.72 -2.33 13.89
CA GLU A 12 -14.51 -2.99 14.39
C GLU A 12 -13.39 -3.06 13.33
N LEU A 13 -13.75 -2.89 12.05
CA LEU A 13 -12.76 -2.94 10.96
C LEU A 13 -11.86 -1.70 10.97
N PRO A 14 -10.58 -1.85 10.60
CA PRO A 14 -9.68 -0.73 10.38
C PRO A 14 -10.15 0.15 9.21
N LEU A 15 -9.53 1.32 9.05
CA LEU A 15 -9.82 2.18 7.90
C LEU A 15 -9.48 1.49 6.58
N VAL A 16 -8.31 0.86 6.48
CA VAL A 16 -7.86 0.10 5.31
C VAL A 16 -8.44 -1.30 5.38
N ILE A 17 -9.35 -1.63 4.45
CA ILE A 17 -10.00 -2.94 4.36
C ILE A 17 -9.15 -3.91 3.51
N ALA A 18 -8.49 -3.40 2.48
CA ALA A 18 -7.59 -4.17 1.63
C ALA A 18 -6.49 -3.28 1.04
N GLY A 19 -5.31 -3.82 0.93
CA GLY A 19 -4.09 -3.12 0.52
C GLY A 19 -3.28 -2.59 1.73
N PRO A 20 -2.32 -1.70 1.48
CA PRO A 20 -1.97 -1.10 0.19
C PRO A 20 -1.39 -2.13 -0.79
N ILE A 21 -1.71 -1.98 -2.07
CA ILE A 21 -1.16 -2.82 -3.14
C ILE A 21 -0.43 -1.92 -4.12
N LEU A 22 0.88 -2.10 -4.22
CA LEU A 22 1.68 -1.48 -5.27
C LEU A 22 1.22 -2.02 -6.63
N ARG A 23 0.95 -1.12 -7.55
CA ARG A 23 0.47 -1.49 -8.89
C ARG A 23 1.53 -1.23 -9.94
N ARG A 24 1.55 -0.05 -10.51
CA ARG A 24 2.46 0.33 -11.58
C ARG A 24 3.59 1.19 -11.02
N THR A 25 4.82 0.87 -11.41
CA THR A 25 6.01 1.67 -11.11
C THR A 25 6.75 1.96 -12.39
N GLU A 26 6.98 3.23 -12.67
CA GLU A 26 7.70 3.73 -13.83
C GLU A 26 8.74 4.78 -13.40
N PRO A 27 9.66 5.18 -14.27
CA PRO A 27 10.70 6.14 -13.91
C PRO A 27 10.18 7.48 -13.39
N ASP A 28 8.93 7.83 -13.72
CA ASP A 28 8.29 9.10 -13.39
C ASP A 28 6.96 8.95 -12.63
N SER A 29 6.51 7.73 -12.37
CA SER A 29 5.22 7.52 -11.72
C SER A 29 5.14 6.26 -10.88
N VAL A 30 4.34 6.34 -9.82
CA VAL A 30 4.06 5.20 -8.91
C VAL A 30 2.57 5.18 -8.62
N THR A 31 1.95 4.01 -8.72
CA THR A 31 0.53 3.83 -8.39
C THR A 31 0.36 2.84 -7.24
N VAL A 32 -0.37 3.24 -6.21
CA VAL A 32 -0.78 2.38 -5.09
C VAL A 32 -2.30 2.33 -5.04
N TRP A 33 -2.84 1.12 -4.94
CA TRP A 33 -4.26 0.87 -4.76
C TRP A 33 -4.59 0.53 -3.32
N VAL A 34 -5.72 1.02 -2.83
CA VAL A 34 -6.23 0.74 -1.49
C VAL A 34 -7.75 0.76 -1.47
N ALA A 35 -8.36 -0.10 -0.64
CA ALA A 35 -9.79 -0.08 -0.31
C ALA A 35 -9.99 0.37 1.14
N LEU A 36 -10.89 1.31 1.34
CA LEU A 36 -11.15 1.96 2.62
C LEU A 36 -12.60 1.75 3.08
N LYS A 37 -12.81 1.72 4.39
CA LYS A 37 -14.12 1.68 5.03
C LYS A 37 -14.91 2.99 4.86
N ALA A 38 -14.21 4.12 4.69
CA ALA A 38 -14.80 5.45 4.60
C ALA A 38 -14.17 6.26 3.48
N SER A 39 -14.89 7.28 3.00
CA SER A 39 -14.37 8.23 2.01
C SER A 39 -13.18 9.01 2.56
N ARG A 40 -12.13 9.15 1.76
CA ARG A 40 -10.91 9.90 2.09
C ARG A 40 -10.33 10.61 0.88
N HIS A 41 -9.57 11.68 1.15
CA HIS A 41 -8.54 12.18 0.25
C HIS A 41 -7.26 11.44 0.60
N VAL A 42 -6.75 10.64 -0.33
CA VAL A 42 -5.57 9.81 -0.10
C VAL A 42 -4.40 10.41 -0.86
N THR A 43 -3.35 10.76 -0.13
CA THR A 43 -2.09 11.26 -0.68
C THR A 43 -1.08 10.12 -0.66
N LEU A 44 -0.50 9.81 -1.81
CA LEU A 44 0.64 8.91 -1.95
C LEU A 44 1.90 9.76 -2.03
N THR A 45 2.80 9.58 -1.06
CA THR A 45 4.09 10.26 -1.00
C THR A 45 5.21 9.27 -1.26
N ILE A 46 6.14 9.63 -2.12
CA ILE A 46 7.29 8.83 -2.53
C ILE A 46 8.58 9.43 -1.95
N PHE A 47 9.43 8.56 -1.42
CA PHE A 47 10.71 8.89 -0.81
C PHE A 47 11.84 8.06 -1.42
N ASP A 48 13.05 8.57 -1.32
CA ASP A 48 14.25 7.76 -1.52
C ASP A 48 14.49 6.84 -0.29
N LYS A 49 15.49 5.96 -0.37
CA LYS A 49 15.87 5.04 0.73
C LYS A 49 16.32 5.73 2.02
N ASN A 50 16.63 7.03 1.96
CA ASN A 50 17.08 7.84 3.10
C ASN A 50 15.93 8.72 3.64
N HIS A 51 14.67 8.46 3.24
CA HIS A 51 13.48 9.22 3.60
C HIS A 51 13.46 10.67 3.05
N ASN A 52 14.26 11.01 2.05
CA ASN A 52 14.12 12.29 1.38
C ASN A 52 12.89 12.25 0.48
N PHE A 53 12.03 13.28 0.61
CA PHE A 53 10.86 13.47 -0.22
C PHE A 53 11.25 13.59 -1.70
N LEU A 54 10.51 12.92 -2.58
CA LEU A 54 10.68 13.00 -4.01
C LEU A 54 9.49 13.67 -4.70
N PHE A 55 8.32 13.09 -4.57
CA PHE A 55 7.08 13.62 -5.13
C PHE A 55 5.86 12.99 -4.47
N GLU A 56 4.70 13.61 -4.66
CA GLU A 56 3.43 13.10 -4.16
C GLU A 56 2.26 13.47 -5.08
N SER A 57 1.13 12.81 -4.88
CA SER A 57 -0.16 13.20 -5.46
C SER A 57 -1.30 12.75 -4.59
N THR A 58 -2.41 13.47 -4.67
CA THR A 58 -3.61 13.19 -3.90
C THR A 58 -4.77 12.82 -4.83
N ARG A 59 -5.56 11.83 -4.41
CA ARG A 59 -6.80 11.45 -5.08
C ARG A 59 -7.88 11.11 -4.08
N THR A 60 -9.11 11.51 -4.41
CA THR A 60 -10.30 11.16 -3.62
C THR A 60 -10.75 9.74 -3.96
N THR A 61 -11.16 9.00 -2.94
CA THR A 61 -11.74 7.66 -3.11
C THR A 61 -13.04 7.69 -3.92
N ALA A 62 -13.25 6.67 -4.75
CA ALA A 62 -14.52 6.41 -5.40
C ALA A 62 -15.40 5.53 -4.50
N ARG A 63 -16.65 5.93 -4.27
CA ARG A 63 -17.61 5.16 -3.49
C ARG A 63 -18.13 3.98 -4.31
N ILE A 64 -17.98 2.78 -3.78
CA ILE A 64 -18.56 1.54 -4.32
C ILE A 64 -19.79 1.13 -3.50
N GLY A 65 -19.77 1.39 -2.20
CA GLY A 65 -20.85 1.10 -1.27
C GLY A 65 -20.86 2.07 -0.09
N ILE A 66 -21.73 1.81 0.89
CA ILE A 66 -21.80 2.66 2.10
C ILE A 66 -20.47 2.62 2.86
N ASN A 67 -19.89 1.42 3.00
CA ASN A 67 -18.67 1.18 3.77
C ASN A 67 -17.54 0.62 2.89
N LEU A 68 -17.57 0.91 1.58
CA LEU A 68 -16.52 0.51 0.65
C LEU A 68 -16.20 1.64 -0.31
N HIS A 69 -14.98 2.13 -0.20
CA HIS A 69 -14.42 3.19 -1.01
C HIS A 69 -13.07 2.74 -1.55
N VAL A 70 -12.82 2.91 -2.83
CA VAL A 70 -11.58 2.46 -3.46
C VAL A 70 -10.85 3.63 -4.12
N VAL A 71 -9.54 3.52 -4.17
CA VAL A 71 -8.71 4.47 -4.91
C VAL A 71 -7.45 3.78 -5.42
N ALA A 72 -7.04 4.16 -6.62
CA ALA A 72 -5.68 3.96 -7.11
C ALA A 72 -5.06 5.36 -7.21
N VAL A 73 -4.16 5.70 -6.31
CA VAL A 73 -3.45 6.98 -6.34
C VAL A 73 -2.21 6.81 -7.17
N THR A 74 -2.04 7.67 -8.17
CA THR A 74 -0.81 7.73 -8.97
C THR A 74 -0.09 9.02 -8.62
N ALA A 75 1.08 8.90 -8.01
CA ALA A 75 2.00 10.01 -7.81
C ALA A 75 2.87 10.14 -9.06
N ASN A 76 2.99 11.35 -9.59
CA ASN A 76 3.74 11.65 -10.79
C ASN A 76 4.85 12.65 -10.49
N ALA A 77 6.05 12.36 -10.98
CA ALA A 77 7.16 13.29 -10.99
C ALA A 77 7.16 14.10 -12.30
N SER A 78 7.80 15.25 -12.29
CA SER A 78 7.97 16.09 -13.49
C SER A 78 9.00 15.54 -14.47
N SER A 79 9.77 14.52 -14.08
CA SER A 79 10.82 13.89 -14.88
C SER A 79 11.11 12.47 -14.38
N ASN A 80 11.86 11.68 -15.15
CA ASN A 80 12.30 10.31 -14.81
C ASN A 80 13.33 10.34 -13.67
N ILE A 81 12.89 10.44 -12.43
CA ILE A 81 13.78 10.54 -11.25
C ILE A 81 14.03 9.20 -10.58
N LEU A 82 13.13 8.22 -10.79
CA LEU A 82 13.31 6.86 -10.27
C LEU A 82 14.23 6.06 -11.20
N LYS A 83 15.15 5.30 -10.63
CA LYS A 83 16.18 4.55 -11.36
C LYS A 83 16.05 3.05 -11.07
N SER A 84 16.30 2.24 -12.09
CA SER A 84 16.43 0.79 -11.94
C SER A 84 17.55 0.43 -10.96
N GLY A 85 17.30 -0.59 -10.12
CA GLY A 85 18.27 -1.06 -9.12
C GLY A 85 18.31 -0.25 -7.84
N GLU A 86 17.55 0.85 -7.74
CA GLU A 86 17.41 1.62 -6.51
C GLU A 86 16.12 1.26 -5.78
N ASN A 87 16.17 1.28 -4.45
CA ASN A 87 15.00 1.10 -3.60
C ASN A 87 14.42 2.45 -3.20
N TYR A 88 13.08 2.49 -3.20
CA TYR A 88 12.26 3.63 -2.84
C TYR A 88 11.26 3.23 -1.77
N LEU A 89 10.76 4.20 -1.03
CA LEU A 89 9.77 4.03 0.01
C LEU A 89 8.51 4.81 -0.35
N TYR A 90 7.37 4.39 0.18
CA TYR A 90 6.14 5.16 0.06
C TYR A 90 5.35 5.18 1.37
N ASP A 91 4.54 6.24 1.54
CA ASP A 91 3.52 6.32 2.58
C ASP A 91 2.18 6.77 2.00
N LEU A 92 1.11 6.46 2.70
CA LEU A 92 -0.23 6.93 2.41
C LEU A 92 -0.75 7.79 3.56
N HIS A 93 -1.21 8.98 3.23
CA HIS A 93 -1.92 9.89 4.13
C HIS A 93 -3.42 9.82 3.80
N PHE A 94 -4.26 9.61 4.80
CA PHE A 94 -5.70 9.45 4.64
C PHE A 94 -6.50 10.70 5.03
N GLY A 95 -5.83 11.83 5.20
CA GLY A 95 -6.39 13.05 5.77
C GLY A 95 -6.37 13.03 7.30
N ASN A 96 -6.73 14.14 7.92
CA ASN A 96 -6.81 14.29 9.39
C ASN A 96 -5.54 13.90 10.17
N GLY A 97 -4.37 13.90 9.52
CA GLY A 97 -3.12 13.43 10.13
C GLY A 97 -2.96 11.91 10.22
N GLU A 98 -3.87 11.14 9.62
CA GLU A 98 -3.81 9.67 9.59
C GLU A 98 -2.80 9.20 8.54
N LEU A 99 -1.84 8.34 8.94
CA LEU A 99 -0.82 7.71 8.12
C LEU A 99 -0.99 6.19 8.11
N LEU A 100 -0.30 5.46 7.25
CA LEU A 100 -0.26 3.99 7.32
C LEU A 100 0.18 3.48 8.68
N SER A 101 1.07 4.20 9.36
CA SER A 101 1.57 3.86 10.70
C SER A 101 0.61 4.21 11.84
N SER A 102 -0.47 4.96 11.58
CA SER A 102 -1.42 5.36 12.62
C SER A 102 -2.25 4.18 13.11
N SER A 103 -2.54 4.17 14.41
CA SER A 103 -3.36 3.12 15.04
C SER A 103 -4.74 3.02 14.40
N GLY A 104 -5.21 1.79 14.15
CA GLY A 104 -6.53 1.52 13.57
C GLY A 104 -6.62 1.75 12.05
N ILE A 105 -5.51 2.03 11.38
CA ILE A 105 -5.49 2.24 9.93
C ILE A 105 -5.39 0.92 9.17
N LEU A 106 -4.43 0.06 9.49
CA LEU A 106 -4.22 -1.21 8.77
C LEU A 106 -5.02 -2.35 9.36
N THR A 107 -4.85 -2.64 10.64
CA THR A 107 -5.63 -3.66 11.35
C THR A 107 -5.62 -3.37 12.85
N ALA A 108 -6.54 -4.01 13.60
CA ALA A 108 -6.51 -3.93 15.07
C ALA A 108 -5.26 -4.61 15.68
N ALA A 109 -4.67 -5.57 14.98
CA ALA A 109 -3.50 -6.34 15.42
C ALA A 109 -2.31 -6.19 14.45
N GLY A 110 -2.52 -5.72 13.23
CA GLY A 110 -1.48 -5.53 12.23
C GLY A 110 -0.78 -4.19 12.41
N SER A 111 0.52 -4.21 12.23
CA SER A 111 1.35 -3.03 12.26
C SER A 111 1.92 -2.75 10.87
N LEU A 112 2.47 -1.56 10.70
CA LEU A 112 3.19 -1.22 9.47
C LEU A 112 4.33 -2.22 9.17
N GLN A 113 4.92 -2.83 10.20
CA GLN A 113 5.95 -3.86 10.07
C GLN A 113 5.47 -5.10 9.32
N ASP A 114 4.17 -5.42 9.34
CA ASP A 114 3.64 -6.58 8.61
C ASP A 114 3.65 -6.41 7.09
N ILE A 115 3.84 -5.18 6.61
CA ILE A 115 3.91 -4.84 5.19
C ILE A 115 5.22 -4.16 4.79
N THR A 116 6.22 -4.16 5.68
CA THR A 116 7.55 -3.59 5.44
C THR A 116 8.63 -4.66 5.59
N TYR A 117 9.69 -4.55 4.80
CA TYR A 117 10.88 -5.35 5.02
C TYR A 117 11.62 -4.87 6.28
N PRO A 118 12.28 -5.79 7.05
CA PRO A 118 12.90 -5.46 8.34
C PRO A 118 13.92 -4.31 8.32
N GLN A 119 14.52 -4.03 7.17
CA GLN A 119 15.49 -2.94 7.01
C GLN A 119 14.85 -1.58 6.75
N TYR A 120 13.53 -1.51 6.57
CA TYR A 120 12.81 -0.28 6.27
C TYR A 120 11.75 0.03 7.32
N THR A 121 11.39 1.30 7.43
CA THR A 121 10.30 1.77 8.30
C THR A 121 9.01 2.06 7.54
N LEU A 122 9.06 2.03 6.21
CA LEU A 122 7.92 2.21 5.30
C LEU A 122 7.91 1.10 4.25
N PRO A 123 6.77 0.81 3.62
CA PRO A 123 6.71 -0.08 2.48
C PRO A 123 7.65 0.39 1.37
N SER A 124 8.32 -0.56 0.74
CA SER A 124 9.36 -0.27 -0.25
C SER A 124 9.06 -0.90 -1.61
N PHE A 125 9.67 -0.35 -2.64
CA PHE A 125 9.63 -0.88 -4.00
C PHE A 125 10.92 -0.56 -4.74
N ALA A 126 11.12 -1.27 -5.85
CA ALA A 126 12.16 -0.98 -6.83
C ALA A 126 11.57 -1.00 -8.24
N LEU A 127 12.20 -0.29 -9.16
CA LEU A 127 11.89 -0.43 -10.58
C LEU A 127 12.44 -1.75 -11.12
N PRO A 128 11.80 -2.33 -12.15
CA PRO A 128 12.39 -3.46 -12.87
C PRO A 128 13.79 -3.14 -13.35
N PRO A 129 14.68 -4.15 -13.50
CA PRO A 129 16.01 -3.92 -14.05
C PRO A 129 15.92 -3.40 -15.49
N SER A 130 16.88 -2.59 -15.88
CA SER A 130 16.97 -2.04 -17.24
C SER A 130 17.27 -3.11 -18.29
N ASP A 131 17.94 -4.22 -17.90
CA ASP A 131 18.23 -5.37 -18.75
C ASP A 131 17.39 -6.56 -18.32
N LEU A 132 16.63 -7.15 -19.26
CA LEU A 132 15.76 -8.27 -18.99
C LEU A 132 16.51 -9.53 -18.50
N LYS A 133 17.82 -9.67 -18.80
CA LYS A 133 18.62 -10.80 -18.29
C LYS A 133 18.76 -10.77 -16.76
N ASP A 134 18.62 -9.58 -16.14
CA ASP A 134 18.70 -9.40 -14.69
C ASP A 134 17.33 -9.51 -14.02
N LEU A 135 16.25 -9.67 -14.81
CA LEU A 135 14.89 -9.79 -14.29
C LEU A 135 14.70 -11.14 -13.60
N ARG A 136 14.29 -11.11 -12.35
CA ARG A 136 13.92 -12.28 -11.58
C ARG A 136 12.43 -12.17 -11.22
N ILE A 137 11.65 -13.17 -11.60
CA ILE A 137 10.22 -13.23 -11.34
C ILE A 137 9.96 -14.38 -10.38
N ILE A 138 9.31 -14.08 -9.26
CA ILE A 138 8.75 -15.09 -8.37
C ILE A 138 7.26 -15.15 -8.66
N HIS A 139 6.79 -16.33 -9.01
CA HIS A 139 5.37 -16.59 -9.27
C HIS A 139 4.84 -17.57 -8.24
N GLY A 140 3.72 -17.21 -7.61
CA GLY A 140 2.97 -18.05 -6.69
C GLY A 140 1.54 -18.24 -7.19
N SER A 141 0.94 -19.39 -6.87
CA SER A 141 -0.46 -19.68 -7.15
C SER A 141 -1.23 -19.80 -5.84
N CYS A 142 -2.43 -19.21 -5.78
CA CYS A 142 -3.42 -19.34 -4.71
C CYS A 142 -2.89 -19.23 -3.28
N ARG A 143 -3.16 -18.12 -2.65
CA ARG A 143 -3.05 -18.00 -1.20
C ARG A 143 -4.20 -18.77 -0.53
N LYS A 144 -3.90 -19.71 0.37
CA LYS A 144 -4.91 -20.36 1.20
C LYS A 144 -5.21 -19.46 2.41
N PRO A 145 -6.37 -18.77 2.47
CA PRO A 145 -6.63 -17.74 3.47
C PRO A 145 -6.85 -18.28 4.89
N HIS A 146 -6.85 -19.60 5.08
CA HIS A 146 -7.10 -20.28 6.35
C HIS A 146 -5.87 -21.00 6.92
N GLY A 147 -4.68 -20.65 6.47
CA GLY A 147 -3.43 -21.16 7.04
C GLY A 147 -3.13 -20.45 8.36
N GLU A 148 -2.66 -21.18 9.35
CA GLU A 148 -2.23 -20.62 10.66
C GLU A 148 -0.82 -19.99 10.62
N SER A 149 -0.17 -19.96 9.47
CA SER A 149 1.19 -19.42 9.30
C SER A 149 1.19 -18.01 8.73
N LEU A 150 2.25 -17.26 9.05
CA LEU A 150 2.55 -15.98 8.41
C LEU A 150 2.64 -16.14 6.90
N ASP A 151 2.27 -15.10 6.17
CA ASP A 151 2.37 -15.06 4.72
C ASP A 151 3.84 -15.18 4.29
N ALA A 152 4.16 -16.19 3.48
CA ALA A 152 5.51 -16.40 2.97
C ALA A 152 5.97 -15.31 1.98
N LEU A 153 5.07 -14.40 1.59
CA LEU A 153 5.34 -13.28 0.69
C LEU A 153 5.38 -11.92 1.41
N ALA A 154 5.24 -11.93 2.74
CA ALA A 154 5.35 -10.75 3.57
C ALA A 154 6.79 -10.54 4.06
#